data_9d38b571e446486ce7490b10aa91ac62
#
_entry.id   9d38b571e446486ce7490b10aa91ac62
#
_cell.length_a   1.000
_cell.length_b   1.000
_cell.length_c   1.000
_cell.angle_alpha   90.00
_cell.angle_beta   90.00
_cell.angle_gamma   90.00
#
_symmetry.space_group_name_H-M   'P 1'
#
loop_
_entity.id
_entity.type
_entity.pdbx_description
1 polymer ?
#
loop_
_entity_poly.entity_id
_entity_poly.type
_entity_poly.pdbx_seq_one_letter_code
_entity_poly.pdbx_strand_id
1 'polypeptide(L)'
;MDNINLKLVIAMARTYNDMFSEIEKNIQEFGLNISEFGVLEMLYHKGDQPVQKVAEKILVTSGTITYVINKLEKKELVIRKKCEKDKRVFYVSLTEKGYELIAEIFPRHKEFLDNLFSGLNKDIKIELLDNLVQLRKILKN
;
A
#
# COMPACT_ATOMS: atom_id res chain seq x y z
N MET A 1 -9.05 9.85 35.81
CA MET A 1 -7.98 10.59 35.12
C MET A 1 -8.08 10.42 33.63
N ASP A 2 -8.10 11.53 32.94
CA ASP A 2 -8.14 11.50 31.49
C ASP A 2 -6.76 11.23 30.92
N ASN A 3 -6.54 10.01 30.47
CA ASN A 3 -5.28 9.68 29.82
C ASN A 3 -5.42 9.86 28.31
N ILE A 4 -5.08 11.06 27.84
CA ILE A 4 -5.17 11.40 26.43
C ILE A 4 -4.31 10.48 25.54
N ASN A 5 -3.16 10.07 26.05
CA ASN A 5 -2.26 9.21 25.28
C ASN A 5 -2.88 7.83 25.06
N LEU A 6 -3.52 7.27 26.06
CA LEU A 6 -4.23 5.99 25.91
C LEU A 6 -5.38 6.12 24.94
N LYS A 7 -6.15 7.22 25.04
CA LYS A 7 -7.25 7.48 24.11
C LYS A 7 -6.76 7.59 22.66
N LEU A 8 -5.61 8.24 22.45
CA LEU A 8 -5.00 8.35 21.13
C LEU A 8 -4.66 6.97 20.54
N VAL A 9 -4.01 6.12 21.34
CA VAL A 9 -3.65 4.78 20.89
C VAL A 9 -4.90 3.98 20.51
N ILE A 10 -5.92 4.00 21.35
CA ILE A 10 -7.16 3.28 21.07
C ILE A 10 -7.86 3.82 19.83
N ALA A 11 -7.94 5.15 19.71
CA ALA A 11 -8.58 5.79 18.56
C ALA A 11 -7.86 5.46 17.26
N MET A 12 -6.54 5.53 17.25
CA MET A 12 -5.74 5.21 16.07
C MET A 12 -5.87 3.73 15.69
N ALA A 13 -5.83 2.82 16.68
CA ALA A 13 -5.95 1.39 16.41
C ALA A 13 -7.32 1.03 15.82
N ARG A 14 -8.39 1.56 16.40
CA ARG A 14 -9.75 1.33 15.90
C ARG A 14 -9.95 1.92 14.51
N THR A 15 -9.46 3.15 14.30
CA THR A 15 -9.58 3.82 13.01
C THR A 15 -8.83 3.04 11.94
N TYR A 16 -7.62 2.59 12.24
CA TYR A 16 -6.83 1.77 11.32
C TYR A 16 -7.60 0.50 10.93
N ASN A 17 -8.11 -0.23 11.92
CA ASN A 17 -8.83 -1.49 11.67
C ASN A 17 -10.09 -1.27 10.83
N ASP A 18 -10.89 -0.26 11.16
CA ASP A 18 -12.12 0.04 10.43
C ASP A 18 -11.84 0.49 9.01
N MET A 19 -10.86 1.38 8.85
CA MET A 19 -10.47 1.90 7.55
C MET A 19 -9.93 0.80 6.63
N PHE A 20 -9.00 -0.02 7.12
CA PHE A 20 -8.40 -1.07 6.31
C PHE A 20 -9.38 -2.20 6.03
N SER A 21 -10.34 -2.47 6.90
CA SER A 21 -11.42 -3.42 6.61
C SER A 21 -12.21 -2.99 5.37
N GLU A 22 -12.56 -1.70 5.27
CA GLU A 22 -13.28 -1.18 4.11
C GLU A 22 -12.42 -1.17 2.85
N ILE A 23 -11.14 -0.78 2.98
CA ILE A 23 -10.19 -0.79 1.86
C ILE A 23 -10.00 -2.22 1.34
N GLU A 24 -9.84 -3.18 2.23
CA GLU A 24 -9.68 -4.59 1.86
C GLU A 24 -10.87 -5.10 1.06
N LYS A 25 -12.09 -4.80 1.49
CA LYS A 25 -13.30 -5.18 0.76
C LYS A 25 -13.32 -4.61 -0.65
N ASN A 26 -12.92 -3.35 -0.79
CA ASN A 26 -12.85 -2.70 -2.11
C ASN A 26 -11.85 -3.40 -3.01
N ILE A 27 -10.65 -3.67 -2.50
CA ILE A 27 -9.57 -4.31 -3.26
C ILE A 27 -9.95 -5.75 -3.65
N GLN A 28 -10.63 -6.47 -2.77
CA GLN A 28 -11.08 -7.84 -3.06
C GLN A 28 -12.03 -7.91 -4.25
N GLU A 29 -12.79 -6.86 -4.52
CA GLU A 29 -13.64 -6.78 -5.71
C GLU A 29 -12.83 -6.88 -7.01
N PHE A 30 -11.56 -6.52 -6.97
CA PHE A 30 -10.67 -6.59 -8.13
C PHE A 30 -9.92 -7.93 -8.22
N GLY A 31 -10.20 -8.87 -7.31
CA GLY A 31 -9.51 -10.16 -7.28
C GLY A 31 -8.11 -10.10 -6.68
N LEU A 32 -7.82 -9.08 -5.89
CA LEU A 32 -6.51 -8.84 -5.26
C LEU A 32 -6.66 -8.73 -3.75
N ASN A 33 -5.58 -8.98 -3.02
CA ASN A 33 -5.49 -8.60 -1.62
C ASN A 33 -4.74 -7.26 -1.49
N ILE A 34 -4.68 -6.71 -0.27
CA ILE A 34 -4.04 -5.41 -0.02
C ILE A 34 -2.57 -5.42 -0.42
N SER A 35 -1.84 -6.50 -0.10
CA SER A 35 -0.42 -6.58 -0.41
C SER A 35 -0.17 -6.64 -1.92
N GLU A 36 -0.96 -7.43 -2.63
CA GLU A 36 -0.88 -7.51 -4.09
C GLU A 36 -1.17 -6.15 -4.73
N PHE A 37 -2.23 -5.50 -4.29
CA PHE A 37 -2.59 -4.17 -4.77
C PHE A 37 -1.48 -3.17 -4.49
N GLY A 38 -0.90 -3.20 -3.28
CA GLY A 38 0.19 -2.31 -2.90
C GLY A 38 1.41 -2.43 -3.81
N VAL A 39 1.79 -3.66 -4.17
CA VAL A 39 2.88 -3.90 -5.11
C VAL A 39 2.57 -3.32 -6.47
N LEU A 40 1.38 -3.63 -7.02
CA LEU A 40 0.99 -3.13 -8.35
C LEU A 40 0.92 -1.61 -8.40
N GLU A 41 0.35 -0.99 -7.36
CA GLU A 41 0.25 0.46 -7.27
C GLU A 41 1.63 1.11 -7.23
N MET A 42 2.53 0.57 -6.42
CA MET A 42 3.89 1.08 -6.31
C MET A 42 4.62 1.03 -7.66
N LEU A 43 4.53 -0.11 -8.34
CA LEU A 43 5.18 -0.28 -9.66
C LEU A 43 4.53 0.60 -10.72
N TYR A 44 3.24 0.83 -10.62
CA TYR A 44 2.52 1.70 -11.54
C TYR A 44 3.00 3.15 -11.45
N HIS A 45 3.21 3.64 -10.22
CA HIS A 45 3.59 5.04 -10.00
C HIS A 45 5.10 5.28 -10.04
N LYS A 46 5.90 4.29 -9.69
CA LYS A 46 7.36 4.46 -9.53
C LYS A 46 8.19 3.70 -10.57
N GLY A 47 7.54 2.84 -11.37
CA GLY A 47 8.27 1.98 -12.30
C GLY A 47 8.93 0.80 -11.59
N ASP A 48 9.87 0.18 -12.27
CA ASP A 48 10.58 -0.99 -11.75
C ASP A 48 11.27 -0.68 -10.43
N GLN A 49 11.18 -1.61 -9.47
CA GLN A 49 11.74 -1.41 -8.13
C GLN A 49 12.46 -2.67 -7.66
N PRO A 50 13.55 -2.51 -6.89
CA PRO A 50 14.15 -3.65 -6.18
C PRO A 50 13.13 -4.28 -5.22
N VAL A 51 13.16 -5.61 -5.11
CA VAL A 51 12.24 -6.35 -4.23
C VAL A 51 12.25 -5.81 -2.81
N GLN A 52 13.43 -5.49 -2.27
CA GLN A 52 13.56 -4.97 -0.91
C GLN A 52 12.84 -3.63 -0.71
N LYS A 53 12.90 -2.75 -1.72
CA LYS A 53 12.20 -1.47 -1.66
C LYS A 53 10.69 -1.64 -1.66
N VAL A 54 10.21 -2.62 -2.40
CA VAL A 54 8.78 -2.95 -2.39
C VAL A 54 8.35 -3.42 -1.01
N ALA A 55 9.14 -4.31 -0.39
CA ALA A 55 8.85 -4.81 0.96
C ALA A 55 8.77 -3.69 2.00
N GLU A 56 9.72 -2.74 1.96
CA GLU A 56 9.75 -1.59 2.86
C GLU A 56 8.50 -0.73 2.72
N LYS A 57 8.07 -0.48 1.49
CA LYS A 57 6.93 0.40 1.21
C LYS A 57 5.60 -0.20 1.62
N ILE A 58 5.39 -1.49 1.37
CA ILE A 58 4.13 -2.14 1.74
C ILE A 58 4.16 -2.73 3.15
N LEU A 59 5.27 -2.51 3.89
CA LEU A 59 5.43 -2.86 5.31
C LEU A 59 5.22 -4.34 5.61
N VAL A 60 5.82 -5.21 4.79
CA VAL A 60 5.82 -6.65 5.02
C VAL A 60 7.24 -7.18 5.16
N THR A 61 7.38 -8.38 5.71
CA THR A 61 8.68 -9.05 5.82
C THR A 61 9.19 -9.52 4.46
N SER A 62 10.49 -9.78 4.36
CA SER A 62 11.11 -10.29 3.13
C SER A 62 10.47 -11.60 2.66
N GLY A 63 10.14 -12.50 3.58
CA GLY A 63 9.47 -13.76 3.24
C GLY A 63 8.07 -13.54 2.70
N THR A 64 7.35 -12.61 3.29
CA THR A 64 6.00 -12.24 2.85
C THR A 64 6.03 -11.60 1.47
N ILE A 65 7.00 -10.70 1.22
CA ILE A 65 7.09 -10.04 -0.09
C ILE A 65 7.40 -11.05 -1.21
N THR A 66 8.27 -12.03 -0.94
CA THR A 66 8.57 -13.08 -1.90
C THR A 66 7.31 -13.87 -2.25
N TYR A 67 6.50 -14.21 -1.24
CA TYR A 67 5.23 -14.91 -1.44
C TYR A 67 4.26 -14.08 -2.29
N VAL A 68 4.13 -12.79 -1.99
CA VAL A 68 3.26 -11.87 -2.73
C VAL A 68 3.68 -11.77 -4.20
N ILE A 69 4.98 -11.60 -4.44
CA ILE A 69 5.52 -11.49 -5.80
C ILE A 69 5.32 -12.79 -6.57
N ASN A 70 5.55 -13.94 -5.92
CA ASN A 70 5.32 -15.23 -6.54
C ASN A 70 3.86 -15.39 -7.00
N LYS A 71 2.91 -14.97 -6.17
CA LYS A 71 1.49 -14.99 -6.53
C LYS A 71 1.18 -14.09 -7.72
N LEU A 72 1.77 -12.88 -7.72
CA LEU A 72 1.57 -11.95 -8.82
C LEU A 72 2.20 -12.46 -10.12
N GLU A 73 3.34 -13.14 -10.03
CA GLU A 73 3.95 -13.78 -11.21
C GLU A 73 3.06 -14.89 -11.77
N LYS A 74 2.46 -15.70 -10.91
CA LYS A 74 1.51 -16.74 -11.34
C LYS A 74 0.31 -16.16 -12.05
N LYS A 75 -0.13 -14.98 -11.64
CA LYS A 75 -1.22 -14.25 -12.31
C LYS A 75 -0.74 -13.52 -13.57
N GLU A 76 0.56 -13.58 -13.86
CA GLU A 76 1.19 -12.92 -15.00
C GLU A 76 1.09 -11.40 -14.95
N LEU A 77 1.05 -10.84 -13.75
CA LEU A 77 0.93 -9.38 -13.54
C LEU A 77 2.28 -8.70 -13.34
N VAL A 78 3.28 -9.44 -12.87
CA VAL A 78 4.64 -8.93 -12.69
C VAL A 78 5.66 -9.97 -13.15
N ILE A 79 6.88 -9.50 -13.38
CA ILE A 79 8.04 -10.36 -13.62
C ILE A 79 9.20 -9.90 -12.74
N ARG A 80 10.06 -10.84 -12.35
CA ARG A 80 11.33 -10.53 -11.67
C ARG A 80 12.44 -10.54 -12.69
N LYS A 81 13.33 -9.55 -12.59
CA LYS A 81 14.52 -9.45 -13.42
C LYS A 81 15.74 -9.31 -12.52
N LYS A 82 16.79 -10.07 -12.81
CA LYS A 82 18.06 -9.88 -12.12
C LYS A 82 18.69 -8.55 -12.52
N CYS A 83 19.26 -7.86 -11.54
CA CYS A 83 20.04 -6.67 -11.82
C CYS A 83 21.34 -7.07 -12.54
N GLU A 84 21.65 -6.43 -13.65
CA GLU A 84 22.86 -6.71 -14.41
C GLU A 84 24.13 -6.35 -13.62
N LYS A 85 24.05 -5.30 -12.80
CA LYS A 85 25.18 -4.81 -12.01
C LYS A 85 25.41 -5.62 -10.74
N ASP A 86 24.38 -6.18 -10.13
CA ASP A 86 24.48 -7.01 -8.94
C ASP A 86 23.46 -8.15 -9.02
N LYS A 87 23.95 -9.35 -9.33
CA LYS A 87 23.11 -10.53 -9.54
C LYS A 87 22.38 -11.01 -8.30
N ARG A 88 22.70 -10.45 -7.12
CA ARG A 88 22.00 -10.74 -5.86
C ARG A 88 20.71 -9.93 -5.73
N VAL A 89 20.56 -8.86 -6.53
CA VAL A 89 19.42 -7.97 -6.49
C VAL A 89 18.46 -8.32 -7.61
N PHE A 90 17.17 -8.46 -7.24
CA PHE A 90 16.09 -8.65 -8.20
C PHE A 90 15.24 -7.41 -8.25
N TYR A 91 14.85 -7.03 -9.46
CA TYR A 91 13.86 -5.99 -9.70
C TYR A 91 12.53 -6.63 -10.05
N VAL A 92 11.45 -5.96 -9.68
CA VAL A 92 10.08 -6.33 -10.03
C VAL A 92 9.56 -5.32 -11.03
N SER A 93 8.95 -5.80 -12.10
CA SER A 93 8.37 -4.96 -13.14
C SER A 93 6.94 -5.40 -13.42
N LEU A 94 6.08 -4.47 -13.79
CA LEU A 94 4.76 -4.80 -14.29
C LEU A 94 4.89 -5.45 -15.67
N THR A 95 4.08 -6.48 -15.92
CA THR A 95 3.84 -6.95 -17.27
C THR A 95 2.84 -6.00 -17.95
N GLU A 96 2.65 -6.15 -19.25
CA GLU A 96 1.60 -5.40 -19.96
C GLU A 96 0.22 -5.65 -19.32
N LYS A 97 -0.07 -6.91 -19.01
CA LYS A 97 -1.31 -7.29 -18.33
C LYS A 97 -1.45 -6.63 -16.95
N GLY A 98 -0.36 -6.61 -16.19
CA GLY A 98 -0.34 -5.95 -14.88
C GLY A 98 -0.57 -4.46 -14.97
N TYR A 99 0.09 -3.81 -15.93
CA TYR A 99 -0.09 -2.37 -16.18
C TYR A 99 -1.54 -2.06 -16.55
N GLU A 100 -2.12 -2.81 -17.47
CA GLU A 100 -3.50 -2.60 -17.89
C GLU A 100 -4.48 -2.78 -16.74
N LEU A 101 -4.26 -3.80 -15.90
CA LEU A 101 -5.11 -4.05 -14.75
C LEU A 101 -5.07 -2.89 -13.75
N ILE A 102 -3.87 -2.48 -13.33
CA ILE A 102 -3.75 -1.41 -12.34
C ILE A 102 -4.21 -0.06 -12.89
N ALA A 103 -4.00 0.20 -14.17
CA ALA A 103 -4.49 1.41 -14.82
C ALA A 103 -6.02 1.48 -14.82
N GLU A 104 -6.68 0.33 -14.93
CA GLU A 104 -8.15 0.25 -14.87
C GLU A 104 -8.67 0.40 -13.45
N ILE A 105 -8.07 -0.32 -12.48
CA ILE A 105 -8.62 -0.35 -11.11
C ILE A 105 -8.21 0.82 -10.25
N PHE A 106 -7.08 1.47 -10.53
CA PHE A 106 -6.59 2.58 -9.71
C PHE A 106 -7.58 3.75 -9.62
N PRO A 107 -8.16 4.23 -10.75
CA PRO A 107 -9.17 5.30 -10.66
C PRO A 107 -10.40 4.91 -9.84
N ARG A 108 -10.82 3.65 -9.93
CA ARG A 108 -11.96 3.13 -9.16
C ARG A 108 -11.64 3.08 -7.68
N HIS A 109 -10.43 2.67 -7.33
CA HIS A 109 -9.96 2.69 -5.94
C HIS A 109 -9.87 4.11 -5.40
N LYS A 110 -9.35 5.04 -6.22
CA LYS A 110 -9.27 6.45 -5.84
C LYS A 110 -10.66 7.02 -5.55
N GLU A 111 -11.63 6.73 -6.39
CA GLU A 111 -13.02 7.15 -6.17
C GLU A 111 -13.57 6.56 -4.87
N PHE A 112 -13.29 5.30 -4.59
CA PHE A 112 -13.66 4.67 -3.33
C PHE A 112 -13.09 5.43 -2.14
N LEU A 113 -11.80 5.81 -2.19
CA LEU A 113 -11.16 6.56 -1.11
C LEU A 113 -11.79 7.96 -0.95
N ASP A 114 -12.09 8.63 -2.06
CA ASP A 114 -12.77 9.93 -2.01
C ASP A 114 -14.11 9.82 -1.29
N ASN A 115 -14.87 8.77 -1.57
CA ASN A 115 -16.14 8.50 -0.91
C ASN A 115 -15.96 8.13 0.57
N LEU A 116 -14.95 7.33 0.87
CA LEU A 116 -14.66 6.89 2.24
C LEU A 116 -14.39 8.09 3.16
N PHE A 117 -13.68 9.09 2.66
CA PHE A 117 -13.32 10.28 3.43
C PHE A 117 -14.23 11.48 3.17
N SER A 118 -15.35 11.30 2.46
CA SER A 118 -16.23 12.40 2.06
C SER A 118 -16.86 13.14 3.24
N GLY A 119 -16.95 12.50 4.42
CA GLY A 119 -17.46 13.14 5.63
C GLY A 119 -16.53 14.17 6.25
N LEU A 120 -15.27 14.23 5.81
CA LEU A 120 -14.28 15.20 6.30
C LEU A 120 -14.06 16.28 5.25
N ASN A 121 -14.02 17.54 5.67
CA ASN A 121 -13.66 18.62 4.76
C ASN A 121 -12.13 18.60 4.52
N LYS A 122 -11.70 19.35 3.50
CA LYS A 122 -10.32 19.38 3.07
C LYS A 122 -9.36 19.85 4.18
N ASP A 123 -9.76 20.86 4.94
CA ASP A 123 -8.91 21.41 6.00
C ASP A 123 -8.65 20.38 7.10
N ILE A 124 -9.68 19.63 7.49
CA ILE A 124 -9.53 18.55 8.48
C ILE A 124 -8.61 17.44 7.95
N LYS A 125 -8.74 17.09 6.67
CA LYS A 125 -7.89 16.07 6.06
C LYS A 125 -6.42 16.49 6.08
N ILE A 126 -6.14 17.73 5.74
CA ILE A 126 -4.78 18.28 5.74
C ILE A 126 -4.20 18.28 7.15
N GLU A 127 -4.97 18.77 8.12
CA GLU A 127 -4.56 18.81 9.52
C GLU A 127 -4.26 17.42 10.06
N LEU A 128 -5.15 16.47 9.79
CA LEU A 128 -4.95 15.08 10.22
C LEU A 128 -3.70 14.48 9.60
N LEU A 129 -3.49 14.68 8.29
CA LEU A 129 -2.31 14.19 7.60
C LEU A 129 -1.03 14.77 8.20
N ASP A 130 -1.00 16.09 8.44
CA ASP A 130 0.17 16.76 9.02
C ASP A 130 0.48 16.22 10.42
N ASN A 131 -0.55 16.02 11.24
CA ASN A 131 -0.40 15.48 12.59
C ASN A 131 0.15 14.05 12.58
N LEU A 132 -0.34 13.22 11.67
CA LEU A 132 0.16 11.86 11.52
C LEU A 132 1.60 11.81 11.03
N VAL A 133 1.96 12.69 10.10
CA VAL A 133 3.34 12.79 9.62
C VAL A 133 4.28 13.19 10.76
N GLN A 134 3.87 14.15 11.60
CA GLN A 134 4.66 14.55 12.78
C GLN A 134 4.83 13.39 13.75
N LEU A 135 3.75 12.67 14.05
CA LEU A 135 3.80 11.53 14.96
C LEU A 135 4.77 10.47 14.46
N ARG A 136 4.74 10.15 13.16
CA ARG A 136 5.66 9.16 12.59
C ARG A 136 7.12 9.57 12.71
N LYS A 137 7.42 10.86 12.53
CA LYS A 137 8.79 11.37 12.71
C LYS A 137 9.27 11.18 14.14
N ILE A 138 8.41 11.43 15.12
CA ILE A 138 8.72 11.23 16.55
C ILE A 138 9.00 9.77 16.84
N LEU A 139 8.17 8.87 16.32
CA LEU A 139 8.27 7.43 16.58
C LEU A 139 9.52 6.79 15.95
N LYS A 140 10.07 7.40 14.91
CA LYS A 140 11.27 6.88 14.22
C LYS A 140 12.60 7.34 14.83
N ASN A 141 12.57 8.27 15.75
CA ASN A 141 13.77 8.77 16.40
C ASN A 141 14.18 7.92 17.58
#